data_6159e324bdb36a1260d53b8aabb96c5a
#
_entry.id   6159e324bdb36a1260d53b8aabb96c5a
#
_cell.length_a   1.000
_cell.length_b   1.000
_cell.length_c   1.000
_cell.angle_alpha   90.00
_cell.angle_beta   90.00
_cell.angle_gamma   90.00
#
_symmetry.space_group_name_H-M   'P 1'
#
loop_
_entity.id
_entity.type
_entity.pdbx_description
1 polymer ?
#
loop_
_entity_poly.entity_id
_entity_poly.type
_entity_poly.pdbx_seq_one_letter_code
_entity_poly.pdbx_strand_id
1 'polypeptide(L)'
;MTIEYREIDTGAIDLIGSLWERLREHQRARSPHFAQHYANRTWRARKAELLEKARTGALYIDSAKDLDTKKVVAYCVSTVSSKGRGCLESIFVEPNYRGNDIGDGLMLRALNWMNHKQAKTIVLEVGVGNEDVIAFYNRYDFYPRTITLQQRHR
;
A
#
# COMPACT_ATOMS: atom_id res chain seq x y z
N MET A 1 9.03 19.31 -11.67
CA MET A 1 8.11 18.22 -11.29
C MET A 1 7.01 18.79 -10.42
N THR A 2 5.77 18.59 -10.83
CA THR A 2 4.60 19.05 -10.09
C THR A 2 3.74 17.84 -9.76
N ILE A 3 3.56 17.56 -8.48
CA ILE A 3 2.81 16.38 -8.02
C ILE A 3 1.41 16.80 -7.59
N GLU A 4 0.40 16.12 -8.12
CA GLU A 4 -0.99 16.26 -7.72
C GLU A 4 -1.44 14.97 -7.03
N TYR A 5 -1.93 15.10 -5.79
CA TYR A 5 -2.54 14.00 -5.07
C TYR A 5 -4.03 13.96 -5.40
N ARG A 6 -4.55 12.78 -5.71
CA ARG A 6 -5.96 12.63 -6.05
C ARG A 6 -6.48 11.27 -5.60
N GLU A 7 -7.60 11.28 -4.89
CA GLU A 7 -8.35 10.07 -4.59
C GLU A 7 -8.86 9.45 -5.89
N ILE A 8 -8.81 8.11 -5.96
CA ILE A 8 -9.30 7.33 -7.09
C ILE A 8 -10.57 6.60 -6.64
N ASP A 9 -11.66 6.75 -7.40
CA ASP A 9 -12.89 6.02 -7.15
C ASP A 9 -12.68 4.51 -7.32
N THR A 10 -13.44 3.71 -6.58
CA THR A 10 -13.34 2.25 -6.65
C THR A 10 -13.56 1.71 -8.07
N GLY A 11 -14.41 2.37 -8.85
CA GLY A 11 -14.64 2.00 -10.26
C GLY A 11 -13.41 2.20 -11.16
N ALA A 12 -12.43 3.00 -10.72
CA ALA A 12 -11.21 3.27 -11.46
C ALA A 12 -9.97 2.65 -10.81
N ILE A 13 -10.16 1.66 -9.94
CA ILE A 13 -9.07 1.03 -9.17
C ILE A 13 -7.96 0.45 -10.07
N ASP A 14 -8.28 0.06 -11.29
CA ASP A 14 -7.28 -0.48 -12.22
C ASP A 14 -6.18 0.52 -12.59
N LEU A 15 -6.38 1.81 -12.32
CA LEU A 15 -5.34 2.83 -12.54
C LEU A 15 -4.07 2.57 -11.71
N ILE A 16 -4.18 1.85 -10.59
CA ILE A 16 -3.01 1.52 -9.78
C ILE A 16 -2.44 0.12 -10.06
N GLY A 17 -3.10 -0.65 -10.94
CA GLY A 17 -2.76 -2.06 -11.15
C GLY A 17 -1.32 -2.30 -11.58
N SER A 18 -0.82 -1.51 -12.53
CA SER A 18 0.55 -1.67 -13.02
C SER A 18 1.59 -1.32 -11.94
N LEU A 19 1.32 -0.32 -11.11
CA LEU A 19 2.19 0.04 -9.99
C LEU A 19 2.17 -1.04 -8.91
N TRP A 20 1.00 -1.62 -8.65
CA TRP A 20 0.89 -2.75 -7.72
C TRP A 20 1.70 -3.96 -8.21
N GLU A 21 1.67 -4.27 -9.50
CA GLU A 21 2.47 -5.36 -10.06
C GLU A 21 3.97 -5.11 -9.89
N ARG A 22 4.41 -3.87 -10.01
CA ARG A 22 5.81 -3.51 -9.77
C ARG A 22 6.18 -3.65 -8.29
N LEU A 23 5.29 -3.30 -7.38
CA LEU A 23 5.51 -3.53 -5.95
C LEU A 23 5.60 -5.02 -5.65
N ARG A 24 4.70 -5.84 -6.22
CA ARG A 24 4.75 -7.29 -6.06
C ARG A 24 6.09 -7.86 -6.53
N GLU A 25 6.58 -7.40 -7.68
CA GLU A 25 7.87 -7.84 -8.22
C GLU A 25 9.03 -7.44 -7.32
N HIS A 26 8.98 -6.25 -6.73
CA HIS A 26 9.95 -5.80 -5.76
C HIS A 26 9.97 -6.70 -4.52
N GLN A 27 8.79 -7.05 -4.00
CA GLN A 27 8.64 -7.96 -2.87
C GLN A 27 9.14 -9.37 -3.20
N ARG A 28 8.80 -9.87 -4.39
CA ARG A 28 9.27 -11.18 -4.87
C ARG A 28 10.80 -11.24 -4.91
N ALA A 29 11.43 -10.22 -5.49
CA ALA A 29 12.88 -10.18 -5.63
C ALA A 29 13.62 -10.13 -4.29
N ARG A 30 12.98 -9.59 -3.26
CA ARG A 30 13.59 -9.43 -1.94
C ARG A 30 13.26 -10.53 -0.95
N SER A 31 12.26 -11.35 -1.24
CA SER A 31 11.84 -12.41 -0.31
C SER A 31 12.86 -13.55 -0.29
N PRO A 32 13.50 -13.84 0.86
CA PRO A 32 14.49 -14.91 0.91
C PRO A 32 13.89 -16.32 0.83
N HIS A 33 12.64 -16.49 1.21
CA HIS A 33 12.04 -17.84 1.33
C HIS A 33 10.67 -17.97 0.67
N PHE A 34 10.01 -16.88 0.27
CA PHE A 34 8.64 -16.90 -0.22
C PHE A 34 8.47 -16.18 -1.56
N ALA A 35 9.51 -16.17 -2.41
CA ALA A 35 9.44 -15.54 -3.72
C ALA A 35 8.26 -16.06 -4.56
N GLN A 36 8.00 -17.38 -4.50
CA GLN A 36 6.90 -17.96 -5.26
C GLN A 36 5.53 -17.52 -4.76
N HIS A 37 5.39 -17.28 -3.46
CA HIS A 37 4.15 -16.71 -2.90
C HIS A 37 3.82 -15.37 -3.57
N TYR A 38 4.81 -14.48 -3.69
CA TYR A 38 4.61 -13.19 -4.37
C TYR A 38 4.39 -13.36 -5.86
N ALA A 39 5.16 -14.24 -6.52
CA ALA A 39 5.01 -14.51 -7.95
C ALA A 39 3.60 -15.00 -8.31
N ASN A 40 2.96 -15.75 -7.42
CA ASN A 40 1.63 -16.31 -7.64
C ASN A 40 0.49 -15.31 -7.40
N ARG A 41 0.77 -14.17 -6.77
CA ARG A 41 -0.26 -13.15 -6.51
C ARG A 41 -0.58 -12.41 -7.80
N THR A 42 -1.86 -12.24 -8.10
CA THR A 42 -2.33 -11.52 -9.28
C THR A 42 -3.04 -10.23 -8.88
N TRP A 43 -2.98 -9.22 -9.74
CA TRP A 43 -3.76 -8.01 -9.53
C TRP A 43 -5.26 -8.30 -9.47
N ARG A 44 -5.72 -9.23 -10.31
CA ARG A 44 -7.14 -9.62 -10.31
C ARG A 44 -7.61 -10.10 -8.94
N ALA A 45 -6.83 -10.98 -8.29
CA ALA A 45 -7.17 -11.50 -6.96
C ALA A 45 -7.09 -10.40 -5.91
N ARG A 46 -6.04 -9.58 -5.95
CA ARG A 46 -5.86 -8.47 -5.00
C ARG A 46 -6.98 -7.44 -5.13
N LYS A 47 -7.33 -7.08 -6.36
CA LYS A 47 -8.44 -6.18 -6.65
C LYS A 47 -9.73 -6.69 -6.02
N ALA A 48 -10.04 -7.99 -6.19
CA ALA A 48 -11.24 -8.60 -5.61
C ALA A 48 -11.25 -8.50 -4.08
N GLU A 49 -10.10 -8.75 -3.42
CA GLU A 49 -9.99 -8.60 -1.96
C GLU A 49 -10.28 -7.15 -1.52
N LEU A 50 -9.69 -6.18 -2.20
CA LEU A 50 -9.87 -4.76 -1.86
C LEU A 50 -11.32 -4.32 -2.05
N LEU A 51 -11.95 -4.73 -3.15
CA LEU A 51 -13.35 -4.40 -3.40
C LEU A 51 -14.29 -5.05 -2.39
N GLU A 52 -13.97 -6.27 -1.91
CA GLU A 52 -14.72 -6.90 -0.83
C GLU A 52 -14.57 -6.12 0.48
N LYS A 53 -13.37 -5.62 0.79
CA LYS A 53 -13.16 -4.74 1.95
C LYS A 53 -13.94 -3.44 1.83
N ALA A 54 -14.08 -2.90 0.62
CA ALA A 54 -14.92 -1.73 0.37
C ALA A 54 -16.39 -2.02 0.66
N ARG A 55 -16.85 -3.23 0.33
CA ARG A 55 -18.24 -3.63 0.53
C ARG A 55 -18.58 -3.78 2.02
N THR A 56 -17.63 -4.26 2.83
CA THR A 56 -17.86 -4.56 4.26
C THR A 56 -17.33 -3.49 5.21
N GLY A 57 -16.64 -2.50 4.70
CA GLY A 57 -16.06 -1.40 5.48
C GLY A 57 -15.85 -0.20 4.60
N ALA A 58 -14.70 0.46 4.75
CA ALA A 58 -14.33 1.62 3.96
C ALA A 58 -12.98 1.40 3.26
N LEU A 59 -12.87 1.86 2.03
CA LEU A 59 -11.66 1.77 1.20
C LEU A 59 -11.28 3.16 0.70
N TYR A 60 -10.00 3.50 0.78
CA TYR A 60 -9.45 4.74 0.27
C TYR A 60 -8.28 4.43 -0.67
N ILE A 61 -8.42 4.83 -1.92
CA ILE A 61 -7.38 4.67 -2.93
C ILE A 61 -6.88 6.07 -3.26
N ASP A 62 -5.62 6.32 -2.96
CA ASP A 62 -4.99 7.62 -3.23
C ASP A 62 -3.88 7.47 -4.26
N SER A 63 -3.61 8.54 -4.98
CA SER A 63 -2.60 8.54 -6.04
C SER A 63 -1.81 9.83 -6.03
N ALA A 64 -0.60 9.75 -6.56
CA ALA A 64 0.22 10.91 -6.88
C ALA A 64 0.51 10.90 -8.37
N LYS A 65 0.21 12.00 -9.04
CA LYS A 65 0.38 12.16 -10.49
C LYS A 65 1.41 13.25 -10.75
N ASP A 66 2.35 12.96 -11.61
CA ASP A 66 3.26 13.98 -12.14
C ASP A 66 2.55 14.70 -13.28
N LEU A 67 2.21 15.97 -13.06
CA LEU A 67 1.49 16.75 -14.04
C LEU A 67 2.32 17.08 -15.29
N ASP A 68 3.65 17.05 -15.17
CA ASP A 68 4.53 17.30 -16.32
C ASP A 68 4.49 16.14 -17.32
N THR A 69 4.45 14.91 -16.84
CA THR A 69 4.36 13.69 -17.67
C THR A 69 2.95 13.15 -17.81
N LYS A 70 2.01 13.64 -16.99
CA LYS A 70 0.62 13.17 -16.91
C LYS A 70 0.49 11.71 -16.51
N LYS A 71 1.48 11.18 -15.76
CA LYS A 71 1.50 9.78 -15.30
C LYS A 71 1.25 9.69 -13.80
N VAL A 72 0.51 8.66 -13.39
CA VAL A 72 0.40 8.26 -11.99
C VAL A 72 1.72 7.55 -11.62
N VAL A 73 2.42 8.10 -10.64
CA VAL A 73 3.77 7.65 -10.28
C VAL A 73 3.84 7.03 -8.89
N ALA A 74 2.76 7.09 -8.14
CA ALA A 74 2.68 6.53 -6.80
C ALA A 74 1.22 6.31 -6.41
N TYR A 75 0.99 5.42 -5.45
CA TYR A 75 -0.33 5.19 -4.90
C TYR A 75 -0.25 4.74 -3.45
N CYS A 76 -1.37 4.83 -2.76
CA CYS A 76 -1.55 4.29 -1.43
C CYS A 76 -2.99 3.79 -1.29
N VAL A 77 -3.17 2.60 -0.72
CA VAL A 77 -4.48 2.02 -0.45
C VAL A 77 -4.63 1.79 1.04
N SER A 78 -5.73 2.27 1.60
CA SER A 78 -6.05 2.14 3.01
C SER A 78 -7.46 1.61 3.18
N THR A 79 -7.70 0.88 4.27
CA THR A 79 -9.02 0.38 4.62
C THR A 79 -9.30 0.62 6.09
N VAL A 80 -10.57 0.72 6.44
CA VAL A 80 -11.05 0.66 7.83
C VAL A 80 -12.20 -0.32 7.89
N SER A 81 -12.07 -1.35 8.71
CA SER A 81 -13.13 -2.35 8.86
C SER A 81 -14.28 -1.81 9.68
N SER A 82 -15.44 -2.48 9.62
CA SER A 82 -16.61 -2.12 10.43
C SER A 82 -16.33 -2.13 11.94
N LYS A 83 -15.28 -2.85 12.37
CA LYS A 83 -14.85 -2.93 13.78
C LYS A 83 -13.79 -1.88 14.14
N GLY A 84 -13.46 -0.99 13.22
CA GLY A 84 -12.49 0.09 13.47
C GLY A 84 -11.04 -0.32 13.31
N ARG A 85 -10.75 -1.41 12.59
CA ARG A 85 -9.36 -1.78 12.26
C ARG A 85 -8.93 -1.07 10.99
N GLY A 86 -8.05 -0.11 11.12
CA GLY A 86 -7.39 0.55 9.99
C GLY A 86 -6.21 -0.27 9.49
N CYS A 87 -6.04 -0.33 8.19
CA CYS A 87 -4.92 -1.02 7.56
C CYS A 87 -4.38 -0.19 6.40
N LEU A 88 -3.07 0.06 6.42
CA LEU A 88 -2.38 0.54 5.24
C LEU A 88 -2.11 -0.69 4.37
N GLU A 89 -2.94 -0.88 3.36
CA GLU A 89 -2.95 -2.11 2.55
C GLU A 89 -1.76 -2.18 1.60
N SER A 90 -1.37 -1.03 1.05
CA SER A 90 -0.33 -0.99 0.02
C SER A 90 0.12 0.44 -0.21
N ILE A 91 1.42 0.65 -0.41
CA ILE A 91 1.98 1.93 -0.81
C ILE A 91 3.19 1.68 -1.72
N PHE A 92 3.27 2.42 -2.82
CA PHE A 92 4.40 2.32 -3.74
C PHE A 92 4.66 3.66 -4.41
N VAL A 93 5.93 4.03 -4.49
CA VAL A 93 6.41 5.20 -5.24
C VAL A 93 7.42 4.70 -6.27
N GLU A 94 7.25 5.08 -7.53
CA GLU A 94 8.21 4.70 -8.57
C GLU A 94 9.63 5.12 -8.17
N PRO A 95 10.65 4.28 -8.43
CA PRO A 95 12.00 4.55 -7.98
C PRO A 95 12.54 5.93 -8.36
N ASN A 96 12.24 6.40 -9.58
CA ASN A 96 12.71 7.70 -10.07
C ASN A 96 12.07 8.90 -9.35
N TYR A 97 11.00 8.66 -8.60
CA TYR A 97 10.26 9.70 -7.88
C TYR A 97 10.52 9.67 -6.37
N ARG A 98 11.31 8.71 -5.89
CA ARG A 98 11.68 8.61 -4.47
C ARG A 98 12.61 9.77 -4.08
N GLY A 99 12.59 10.13 -2.79
CA GLY A 99 13.37 11.26 -2.29
C GLY A 99 12.72 12.62 -2.54
N ASN A 100 11.45 12.67 -2.94
CA ASN A 100 10.69 13.88 -3.22
C ASN A 100 9.47 14.04 -2.31
N ASP A 101 9.47 13.37 -1.16
CA ASP A 101 8.41 13.44 -0.13
C ASP A 101 7.03 12.96 -0.59
N ILE A 102 6.94 12.25 -1.72
CA ILE A 102 5.67 11.73 -2.22
C ILE A 102 5.10 10.67 -1.26
N GLY A 103 5.96 9.78 -0.77
CA GLY A 103 5.55 8.79 0.22
C GLY A 103 4.99 9.43 1.49
N ASP A 104 5.62 10.52 1.95
CA ASP A 104 5.13 11.27 3.10
C ASP A 104 3.76 11.89 2.84
N GLY A 105 3.58 12.48 1.67
CA GLY A 105 2.29 13.04 1.28
C GLY A 105 1.18 12.00 1.29
N LEU A 106 1.45 10.83 0.72
CA LEU A 106 0.48 9.71 0.71
C LEU A 106 0.20 9.19 2.12
N MET A 107 1.22 9.07 2.97
CA MET A 107 1.06 8.62 4.35
C MET A 107 0.20 9.57 5.17
N LEU A 108 0.47 10.86 5.10
CA LEU A 108 -0.31 11.86 5.85
C LEU A 108 -1.79 11.84 5.41
N ARG A 109 -2.04 11.74 4.11
CA ARG A 109 -3.40 11.67 3.60
C ARG A 109 -4.10 10.39 4.04
N ALA A 110 -3.40 9.26 4.03
CA ALA A 110 -3.94 7.97 4.48
C ALA A 110 -4.27 7.98 5.97
N LEU A 111 -3.36 8.48 6.80
CA LEU A 111 -3.56 8.57 8.25
C LEU A 111 -4.73 9.51 8.60
N ASN A 112 -4.81 10.66 7.93
CA ASN A 112 -5.92 11.59 8.12
C ASN A 112 -7.25 10.92 7.77
N TRP A 113 -7.30 10.19 6.66
CA TRP A 113 -8.51 9.49 6.25
C TRP A 113 -8.91 8.40 7.27
N MET A 114 -7.96 7.58 7.71
CA MET A 114 -8.24 6.51 8.68
C MET A 114 -8.70 7.08 10.03
N ASN A 115 -8.10 8.17 10.48
CA ASN A 115 -8.52 8.85 11.71
C ASN A 115 -9.93 9.44 11.57
N HIS A 116 -10.23 10.02 10.41
CA HIS A 116 -11.56 10.56 10.12
C HIS A 116 -12.63 9.45 10.10
N LYS A 117 -12.25 8.25 9.67
CA LYS A 117 -13.11 7.05 9.72
C LYS A 117 -13.12 6.39 11.11
N GLN A 118 -12.50 7.03 12.11
CA GLN A 118 -12.49 6.58 13.50
C GLN A 118 -11.83 5.21 13.70
N ALA A 119 -10.75 4.96 12.97
CA ALA A 119 -9.94 3.76 13.16
C ALA A 119 -9.41 3.71 14.60
N LYS A 120 -9.64 2.61 15.29
CA LYS A 120 -9.20 2.39 16.68
C LYS A 120 -7.76 1.89 16.73
N THR A 121 -7.38 1.10 15.76
CA THR A 121 -6.02 0.59 15.57
C THR A 121 -5.66 0.72 14.10
N ILE A 122 -4.39 0.98 13.82
CA ILE A 122 -3.90 1.09 12.44
C ILE A 122 -2.69 0.17 12.33
N VAL A 123 -2.73 -0.74 11.36
CA VAL A 123 -1.68 -1.73 11.12
C VAL A 123 -1.21 -1.68 9.67
N LEU A 124 -0.02 -2.20 9.45
CA LEU A 124 0.50 -2.49 8.11
C LEU A 124 1.41 -3.72 8.20
N GLU A 125 1.64 -4.36 7.06
CA GLU A 125 2.55 -5.48 6.98
C GLU A 125 3.77 -5.11 6.15
N VAL A 126 4.94 -5.61 6.57
CA VAL A 126 6.20 -5.46 5.83
C VAL A 126 6.72 -6.87 5.55
N GLY A 127 6.95 -7.15 4.28
CA GLY A 127 7.52 -8.45 3.88
C GLY A 127 8.96 -8.60 4.38
N VAL A 128 9.30 -9.79 4.85
CA VAL A 128 10.68 -10.13 5.20
C VAL A 128 11.56 -10.00 3.95
N GLY A 129 12.67 -9.31 4.06
CA GLY A 129 13.54 -8.90 2.95
C GLY A 129 13.38 -7.42 2.58
N ASN A 130 12.30 -6.79 3.05
CA ASN A 130 12.01 -5.37 2.80
C ASN A 130 12.04 -4.55 4.08
N GLU A 131 12.82 -4.94 5.07
CA GLU A 131 12.88 -4.31 6.39
C GLU A 131 13.42 -2.89 6.37
N ASP A 132 14.11 -2.48 5.31
CA ASP A 132 14.63 -1.12 5.15
C ASP A 132 13.53 -0.06 5.12
N VAL A 133 12.28 -0.43 4.79
CA VAL A 133 11.14 0.50 4.83
C VAL A 133 10.64 0.78 6.26
N ILE A 134 11.05 -0.02 7.24
CA ILE A 134 10.60 0.14 8.64
C ILE A 134 10.99 1.51 9.18
N ALA A 135 12.19 2.00 8.86
CA ALA A 135 12.63 3.33 9.26
C ALA A 135 11.68 4.44 8.77
N PHE A 136 11.16 4.29 7.57
CA PHE A 136 10.16 5.22 7.04
C PHE A 136 8.88 5.19 7.89
N TYR A 137 8.39 3.99 8.21
CA TYR A 137 7.16 3.85 9.00
C TYR A 137 7.34 4.27 10.47
N ASN A 138 8.55 4.11 11.04
CA ASN A 138 8.85 4.59 12.39
C ASN A 138 8.59 6.09 12.55
N ARG A 139 8.74 6.85 11.49
CA ARG A 139 8.48 8.30 11.50
C ARG A 139 7.01 8.63 11.76
N TYR A 140 6.11 7.66 11.60
CA TYR A 140 4.67 7.78 11.83
C TYR A 140 4.21 6.92 13.00
N ASP A 141 5.13 6.55 13.89
CA ASP A 141 4.86 5.75 15.09
C ASP A 141 4.42 4.29 14.79
N PHE A 142 4.82 3.73 13.65
CA PHE A 142 4.65 2.30 13.38
C PHE A 142 5.91 1.56 13.80
N TYR A 143 5.74 0.51 14.61
CA TYR A 143 6.84 -0.32 15.09
C TYR A 143 6.47 -1.80 14.94
N PRO A 144 7.46 -2.67 14.69
CA PRO A 144 7.19 -4.11 14.63
C PRO A 144 6.65 -4.61 15.98
N ARG A 145 5.54 -5.36 15.94
CA ARG A 145 4.93 -5.91 17.16
C ARG A 145 5.04 -7.41 17.23
N THR A 146 4.84 -8.10 16.11
CA THR A 146 4.95 -9.56 16.01
C THR A 146 5.54 -9.94 14.66
N ILE A 147 6.10 -11.14 14.57
CA ILE A 147 6.57 -11.73 13.33
C ILE A 147 5.82 -13.03 13.13
N THR A 148 5.18 -13.22 11.98
CA THR A 148 4.51 -14.46 11.61
C THR A 148 5.51 -15.40 10.93
N LEU A 149 5.62 -16.62 11.43
CA LEU A 149 6.40 -17.69 10.81
C LEU A 149 5.45 -18.63 10.07
N GLN A 150 5.80 -18.93 8.83
CA GLN A 150 4.99 -19.81 8.00
C GLN A 150 5.87 -20.93 7.45
N GLN A 151 5.38 -22.18 7.51
CA GLN A 151 6.07 -23.29 6.91
C GLN A 151 6.01 -23.18 5.38
N ARG A 152 7.17 -23.34 4.73
CA ARG A 152 7.20 -23.36 3.26
C ARG A 152 6.57 -24.66 2.75
N HIS A 153 5.91 -24.56 1.60
CA HIS A 153 5.49 -25.76 0.86
C HIS A 153 6.70 -26.55 0.40
N ARG A 154 6.58 -27.87 0.46
CA ARG A 154 7.62 -28.81 0.06
C ARG A 154 7.37 -29.32 -1.36
#